data_e4e1a9cb0939a579d22c23b0b1bf76cc
#
_entry.id   e4e1a9cb0939a579d22c23b0b1bf76cc
#
_cell.length_a   1.000
_cell.length_b   1.000
_cell.length_c   1.000
_cell.angle_alpha   90.00
_cell.angle_beta   90.00
_cell.angle_gamma   90.00
#
_symmetry.space_group_name_H-M   'P 1'
#
loop_
_entity.id
_entity.type
_entity.pdbx_description
1 polymer ?
#
loop_
_entity_poly.entity_id
_entity_poly.type
_entity_poly.pdbx_seq_one_letter_code
_entity_poly.pdbx_strand_id
1 'polypeptide(L)'
;MGVLNALINIFLIPKYITMNSLHDLLVKRRSIRRYKDEPLDAEAVKLILEAGLMAPTSKNSRAWQFVAVDDKNMLQRLSQCKPAGAHPIAKAALAVVVAVDATKSEAWIEDASAAASYMQLQATDLGIGSCWIEVRDRYQVDGTPANEYVQELLGIPEEVSIVCILTFGYPDEERRPCDTSKLHWENVHIGTYKAND
;
A
#
# COMPACT_ATOMS: atom_id res chain seq x y z
N MET A 1 -4.74 41.71 25.97
CA MET A 1 -3.45 41.01 25.70
C MET A 1 -3.80 39.68 25.07
N GLY A 2 -3.62 39.65 23.78
CA GLY A 2 -4.35 38.80 22.88
C GLY A 2 -3.76 37.45 22.60
N VAL A 3 -4.55 36.65 21.95
CA VAL A 3 -4.38 35.29 21.42
C VAL A 3 -3.06 35.08 20.64
N LEU A 4 -2.39 36.17 20.21
CA LEU A 4 -1.14 36.14 19.46
C LEU A 4 0.08 35.67 20.28
N ASN A 5 0.06 35.84 21.60
CA ASN A 5 1.18 35.39 22.46
C ASN A 5 1.13 33.90 22.84
N ALA A 6 0.01 33.24 22.59
CA ALA A 6 -0.12 31.76 22.78
C ALA A 6 0.48 30.95 21.62
N LEU A 7 0.65 31.57 20.45
CA LEU A 7 1.17 30.91 19.26
C LEU A 7 2.72 30.83 19.20
N ILE A 8 3.42 31.60 20.02
CA ILE A 8 4.89 31.66 20.00
C ILE A 8 5.53 30.49 20.76
N ASN A 9 4.79 29.80 21.65
CA ASN A 9 5.29 28.66 22.42
C ASN A 9 5.10 27.29 21.77
N ILE A 10 4.57 27.25 20.54
CA ILE A 10 4.37 25.98 19.80
C ILE A 10 5.65 25.56 19.03
N PHE A 11 6.68 26.38 18.99
CA PHE A 11 7.92 26.13 18.21
C PHE A 11 9.07 25.47 18.99
N LEU A 12 8.84 24.86 20.15
CA LEU A 12 9.81 23.98 20.79
C LEU A 12 9.46 22.51 20.56
N ILE A 13 9.30 22.11 19.29
CA ILE A 13 9.42 20.71 18.91
C ILE A 13 10.90 20.36 19.08
N PRO A 14 11.25 19.29 19.85
CA PRO A 14 12.63 18.90 20.02
C PRO A 14 13.28 18.67 18.65
N LYS A 15 14.48 19.22 18.45
CA LYS A 15 15.26 19.26 17.21
C LYS A 15 15.55 17.87 16.56
N TYR A 16 14.99 16.80 17.09
CA TYR A 16 15.28 15.40 16.76
C TYR A 16 14.06 14.56 16.34
N ILE A 17 12.87 15.16 16.25
CA ILE A 17 11.73 14.49 15.64
C ILE A 17 11.38 15.28 14.37
N THR A 18 12.07 14.99 13.28
CA THR A 18 11.59 15.35 11.95
C THR A 18 10.40 14.44 11.65
N MET A 19 9.23 14.79 12.16
CA MET A 19 8.00 14.18 11.68
C MET A 19 7.84 14.60 10.21
N ASN A 20 7.92 13.63 9.30
CA ASN A 20 7.52 13.91 7.93
C ASN A 20 6.07 14.41 7.94
N SER A 21 5.79 15.48 7.23
CA SER A 21 4.39 15.83 7.01
C SER A 21 3.75 14.76 6.11
N LEU A 22 2.43 14.59 6.19
CA LEU A 22 1.73 13.69 5.26
C LEU A 22 2.04 14.07 3.80
N HIS A 23 2.13 15.35 3.49
CA HIS A 23 2.49 15.83 2.16
C HIS A 23 3.90 15.34 1.74
N ASP A 24 4.88 15.38 2.65
CA ASP A 24 6.24 14.87 2.36
C ASP A 24 6.23 13.37 2.06
N LEU A 25 5.41 12.59 2.77
CA LEU A 25 5.25 11.16 2.51
C LEU A 25 4.63 10.90 1.14
N LEU A 26 3.61 11.67 0.75
CA LEU A 26 2.99 11.59 -0.57
C LEU A 26 3.99 11.89 -1.70
N VAL A 27 4.84 12.90 -1.52
CA VAL A 27 5.90 13.26 -2.46
C VAL A 27 6.97 12.18 -2.55
N LYS A 28 7.40 11.62 -1.41
CA LYS A 28 8.48 10.61 -1.32
C LYS A 28 8.03 9.22 -1.78
N ARG A 29 6.77 8.83 -1.51
CA ARG A 29 6.28 7.49 -1.82
C ARG A 29 6.41 7.17 -3.32
N ARG A 30 7.13 6.11 -3.63
CA ARG A 30 7.29 5.58 -5.01
C ARG A 30 7.14 4.06 -4.99
N SER A 31 6.79 3.49 -6.13
CA SER A 31 6.83 2.04 -6.30
C SER A 31 8.27 1.57 -6.37
N ILE A 32 8.72 0.86 -5.35
CA ILE A 32 10.03 0.23 -5.24
C ILE A 32 9.90 -1.25 -5.58
N ARG A 33 10.74 -1.75 -6.47
CA ARG A 33 10.67 -3.11 -7.02
C ARG A 33 11.94 -3.91 -6.82
N ARG A 34 13.00 -3.27 -6.32
CA ARG A 34 14.24 -3.92 -5.92
C ARG A 34 14.47 -3.67 -4.44
N TYR A 35 14.75 -4.74 -3.72
CA TYR A 35 14.91 -4.74 -2.29
C TYR A 35 16.25 -5.38 -1.91
N LYS A 36 16.82 -4.93 -0.82
CA LYS A 36 17.95 -5.60 -0.16
C LYS A 36 17.48 -6.94 0.39
N ASP A 37 18.39 -7.90 0.46
CA ASP A 37 18.11 -9.21 1.07
C ASP A 37 18.26 -9.12 2.61
N GLU A 38 17.38 -8.32 3.19
CA GLU A 38 17.35 -8.06 4.64
C GLU A 38 15.91 -8.24 5.14
N PRO A 39 15.70 -8.92 6.28
CA PRO A 39 14.37 -9.03 6.89
C PRO A 39 13.93 -7.66 7.42
N LEU A 40 12.61 -7.44 7.48
CA LEU A 40 12.05 -6.28 8.17
C LEU A 40 11.98 -6.53 9.68
N ASP A 41 12.17 -5.46 10.46
CA ASP A 41 11.94 -5.51 11.89
C ASP A 41 10.48 -5.83 12.21
N ALA A 42 10.25 -6.66 13.22
CA ALA A 42 8.89 -7.07 13.61
C ALA A 42 7.99 -5.88 13.99
N GLU A 43 8.55 -4.84 14.62
CA GLU A 43 7.80 -3.62 14.96
C GLU A 43 7.42 -2.84 13.69
N ALA A 44 8.29 -2.78 12.69
CA ALA A 44 7.97 -2.15 11.40
C ALA A 44 6.84 -2.91 10.67
N VAL A 45 6.90 -4.25 10.67
CA VAL A 45 5.81 -5.09 10.11
C VAL A 45 4.49 -4.83 10.82
N LYS A 46 4.51 -4.78 12.15
CA LYS A 46 3.35 -4.48 12.99
C LYS A 46 2.74 -3.13 12.63
N LEU A 47 3.55 -2.06 12.57
CA LEU A 47 3.08 -0.71 12.23
C LEU A 47 2.47 -0.63 10.83
N ILE A 48 3.03 -1.34 9.85
CA ILE A 48 2.48 -1.42 8.50
C ILE A 48 1.09 -2.09 8.52
N LEU A 49 0.94 -3.21 9.23
CA LEU A 49 -0.33 -3.92 9.33
C LEU A 49 -1.37 -3.11 10.12
N GLU A 50 -0.97 -2.45 11.21
CA GLU A 50 -1.83 -1.54 11.98
C GLU A 50 -2.37 -0.40 11.10
N ALA A 51 -1.55 0.18 10.23
CA ALA A 51 -1.99 1.21 9.30
C ALA A 51 -3.12 0.72 8.39
N GLY A 52 -3.02 -0.53 7.89
CA GLY A 52 -4.10 -1.15 7.12
C GLY A 52 -5.38 -1.35 7.96
N LEU A 53 -5.23 -1.82 9.20
CA LEU A 53 -6.36 -2.03 10.14
C LEU A 53 -7.02 -0.72 10.59
N MET A 54 -6.33 0.42 10.47
CA MET A 54 -6.86 1.75 10.77
C MET A 54 -7.53 2.43 9.57
N ALA A 55 -7.50 1.82 8.40
CA ALA A 55 -8.10 2.41 7.21
C ALA A 55 -9.63 2.55 7.37
N PRO A 56 -10.25 3.59 6.79
CA PRO A 56 -11.69 3.72 6.78
C PRO A 56 -12.32 2.65 5.87
N THR A 57 -13.56 2.26 6.20
CA THR A 57 -14.36 1.35 5.38
C THR A 57 -15.77 1.86 5.21
N SER A 58 -16.42 1.51 4.09
CA SER A 58 -17.83 1.78 3.88
C SER A 58 -18.66 1.17 5.00
N LYS A 59 -19.59 1.95 5.56
CA LYS A 59 -20.49 1.55 6.65
C LYS A 59 -19.77 0.92 7.87
N ASN A 60 -18.46 1.23 8.03
CA ASN A 60 -17.58 0.61 9.05
C ASN A 60 -17.58 -0.93 8.99
N SER A 61 -17.62 -1.48 7.79
CA SER A 61 -17.70 -2.93 7.54
C SER A 61 -16.48 -3.70 8.07
N ARG A 62 -15.27 -3.10 7.96
CA ARG A 62 -13.98 -3.70 8.36
C ARG A 62 -13.82 -5.13 7.81
N ALA A 63 -14.30 -5.34 6.58
CA ALA A 63 -14.36 -6.66 5.95
C ALA A 63 -13.03 -7.09 5.32
N TRP A 64 -11.99 -6.23 5.32
CA TRP A 64 -10.67 -6.57 4.80
C TRP A 64 -10.00 -7.69 5.62
N GLN A 65 -9.22 -8.49 4.91
CA GLN A 65 -8.40 -9.57 5.41
C GLN A 65 -6.97 -9.37 4.89
N PHE A 66 -5.98 -9.54 5.74
CA PHE A 66 -4.59 -9.40 5.35
C PHE A 66 -3.85 -10.71 5.60
N VAL A 67 -3.18 -11.24 4.57
CA VAL A 67 -2.29 -12.40 4.71
C VAL A 67 -0.86 -11.92 4.52
N ALA A 68 -0.09 -11.90 5.60
CA ALA A 68 1.31 -11.50 5.60
C ALA A 68 2.20 -12.73 5.35
N VAL A 69 3.13 -12.63 4.39
CA VAL A 69 4.00 -13.71 3.95
C VAL A 69 5.44 -13.21 3.90
N ASP A 70 6.34 -13.84 4.65
CA ASP A 70 7.78 -13.59 4.69
C ASP A 70 8.63 -14.82 4.34
N ASP A 71 8.01 -15.99 4.21
CA ASP A 71 8.68 -17.21 3.76
C ASP A 71 9.15 -17.10 2.31
N LYS A 72 10.44 -17.25 2.08
CA LYS A 72 11.08 -17.08 0.76
C LYS A 72 10.51 -18.02 -0.31
N ASN A 73 10.17 -19.27 0.05
CA ASN A 73 9.60 -20.22 -0.91
C ASN A 73 8.17 -19.82 -1.28
N MET A 74 7.40 -19.36 -0.30
CA MET A 74 6.04 -18.88 -0.52
C MET A 74 6.04 -17.60 -1.37
N LEU A 75 6.94 -16.65 -1.08
CA LEU A 75 7.12 -15.44 -1.90
C LEU A 75 7.49 -15.77 -3.35
N GLN A 76 8.37 -16.78 -3.56
CA GLN A 76 8.73 -17.25 -4.90
C GLN A 76 7.50 -17.81 -5.63
N ARG A 77 6.67 -18.60 -4.97
CA ARG A 77 5.43 -19.13 -5.54
C ARG A 77 4.41 -18.04 -5.83
N LEU A 78 4.18 -17.11 -4.88
CA LEU A 78 3.28 -15.97 -5.06
C LEU A 78 3.68 -15.10 -6.27
N SER A 79 4.98 -14.97 -6.55
CA SER A 79 5.46 -14.19 -7.69
C SER A 79 5.03 -14.76 -9.05
N GLN A 80 4.52 -15.99 -9.08
CA GLN A 80 4.05 -16.66 -10.28
C GLN A 80 2.56 -16.44 -10.55
N CYS A 81 1.87 -15.64 -9.73
CA CYS A 81 0.42 -15.38 -9.88
C CYS A 81 0.04 -14.75 -11.22
N LYS A 82 1.00 -14.13 -11.91
CA LYS A 82 0.83 -13.60 -13.27
C LYS A 82 2.16 -13.49 -14.01
N PRO A 83 2.16 -13.52 -15.36
CA PRO A 83 3.39 -13.59 -16.15
C PRO A 83 4.25 -12.32 -16.10
N ALA A 84 3.67 -11.15 -15.82
CA ALA A 84 4.38 -9.88 -15.81
C ALA A 84 4.04 -9.02 -14.59
N GLY A 85 5.05 -8.30 -14.08
CA GLY A 85 4.89 -7.31 -13.02
C GLY A 85 4.73 -7.88 -11.59
N ALA A 86 4.81 -9.21 -11.39
CA ALA A 86 4.77 -9.84 -10.07
C ALA A 86 6.16 -10.20 -9.52
N HIS A 87 7.22 -10.08 -10.31
CA HIS A 87 8.59 -10.42 -9.90
C HIS A 87 9.08 -9.71 -8.62
N PRO A 88 8.62 -8.49 -8.23
CA PRO A 88 9.05 -7.89 -6.98
C PRO A 88 8.69 -8.73 -5.75
N ILE A 89 7.63 -9.56 -5.83
CA ILE A 89 7.19 -10.42 -4.72
C ILE A 89 8.31 -11.38 -4.29
N ALA A 90 8.96 -12.04 -5.26
CA ALA A 90 10.02 -13.01 -4.99
C ALA A 90 11.26 -12.41 -4.28
N LYS A 91 11.43 -11.09 -4.33
CA LYS A 91 12.57 -10.37 -3.78
C LYS A 91 12.21 -9.51 -2.58
N ALA A 92 10.95 -9.47 -2.20
CA ALA A 92 10.50 -8.72 -1.04
C ALA A 92 10.93 -9.40 0.27
N ALA A 93 11.06 -8.60 1.33
CA ALA A 93 11.20 -9.10 2.69
C ALA A 93 9.84 -9.54 3.26
N LEU A 94 8.76 -8.90 2.79
CA LEU A 94 7.39 -9.18 3.19
C LEU A 94 6.46 -8.93 2.00
N ALA A 95 5.48 -9.81 1.80
CA ALA A 95 4.31 -9.54 0.98
C ALA A 95 3.05 -9.55 1.85
N VAL A 96 2.13 -8.63 1.59
CA VAL A 96 0.81 -8.61 2.24
C VAL A 96 -0.24 -8.74 1.15
N VAL A 97 -0.98 -9.84 1.16
CA VAL A 97 -2.16 -10.00 0.32
C VAL A 97 -3.29 -9.21 0.94
N VAL A 98 -3.84 -8.27 0.18
CA VAL A 98 -4.97 -7.43 0.60
C VAL A 98 -6.23 -7.97 -0.02
N ALA A 99 -7.09 -8.53 0.80
CA ALA A 99 -8.32 -9.19 0.43
C ALA A 99 -9.49 -8.67 1.23
N VAL A 100 -10.72 -8.92 0.78
CA VAL A 100 -11.95 -8.52 1.45
C VAL A 100 -12.99 -9.61 1.29
N ASP A 101 -13.74 -9.87 2.34
CA ASP A 101 -14.99 -10.62 2.27
C ASP A 101 -16.03 -9.74 1.54
N ALA A 102 -16.15 -9.94 0.22
CA ALA A 102 -17.01 -9.14 -0.65
C ALA A 102 -18.51 -9.28 -0.32
N THR A 103 -18.90 -10.28 0.49
CA THR A 103 -20.30 -10.43 0.95
C THR A 103 -20.66 -9.42 2.03
N LYS A 104 -19.65 -8.84 2.70
CA LYS A 104 -19.82 -7.89 3.84
C LYS A 104 -19.64 -6.42 3.46
N SER A 105 -19.14 -6.11 2.25
CA SER A 105 -18.94 -4.73 1.80
C SER A 105 -19.24 -4.59 0.32
N GLU A 106 -20.18 -3.71 -0.04
CA GLU A 106 -20.44 -3.33 -1.43
C GLU A 106 -19.27 -2.51 -2.02
N ALA A 107 -18.52 -1.79 -1.18
CA ALA A 107 -17.36 -0.98 -1.55
C ALA A 107 -16.04 -1.71 -1.22
N TRP A 108 -16.00 -3.03 -1.44
CA TRP A 108 -14.86 -3.86 -1.03
C TRP A 108 -13.54 -3.49 -1.73
N ILE A 109 -13.61 -3.00 -2.98
CA ILE A 109 -12.43 -2.56 -3.73
C ILE A 109 -11.87 -1.27 -3.13
N GLU A 110 -12.73 -0.30 -2.86
CA GLU A 110 -12.38 0.99 -2.26
C GLU A 110 -11.83 0.79 -0.85
N ASP A 111 -12.48 -0.03 -0.04
CA ASP A 111 -12.05 -0.36 1.32
C ASP A 111 -10.65 -0.99 1.32
N ALA A 112 -10.41 -1.98 0.45
CA ALA A 112 -9.10 -2.61 0.30
C ALA A 112 -8.04 -1.63 -0.21
N SER A 113 -8.40 -0.76 -1.17
CA SER A 113 -7.50 0.22 -1.76
C SER A 113 -7.07 1.29 -0.75
N ALA A 114 -7.99 1.71 0.11
CA ALA A 114 -7.68 2.62 1.22
C ALA A 114 -6.68 1.99 2.19
N ALA A 115 -6.93 0.74 2.61
CA ALA A 115 -6.04 0.00 3.51
C ALA A 115 -4.64 -0.18 2.90
N ALA A 116 -4.57 -0.59 1.63
CA ALA A 116 -3.32 -0.74 0.90
C ALA A 116 -2.52 0.58 0.82
N SER A 117 -3.21 1.70 0.57
CA SER A 117 -2.59 3.02 0.52
C SER A 117 -2.02 3.45 1.87
N TYR A 118 -2.73 3.18 2.97
CA TYR A 118 -2.27 3.47 4.33
C TYR A 118 -1.02 2.66 4.68
N MET A 119 -1.00 1.36 4.36
CA MET A 119 0.20 0.51 4.55
C MET A 119 1.41 1.06 3.78
N GLN A 120 1.22 1.50 2.53
CA GLN A 120 2.30 2.05 1.72
C GLN A 120 2.84 3.39 2.26
N LEU A 121 1.98 4.24 2.80
CA LEU A 121 2.38 5.50 3.43
C LEU A 121 3.16 5.23 4.73
N GLN A 122 2.66 4.31 5.57
CA GLN A 122 3.36 3.90 6.80
C GLN A 122 4.73 3.30 6.49
N ALA A 123 4.83 2.42 5.48
CA ALA A 123 6.11 1.88 5.04
C ALA A 123 7.07 3.00 4.60
N THR A 124 6.57 4.00 3.86
CA THR A 124 7.37 5.16 3.42
C THR A 124 7.91 5.96 4.61
N ASP A 125 7.10 6.16 5.65
CA ASP A 125 7.51 6.86 6.88
C ASP A 125 8.63 6.11 7.62
N LEU A 126 8.59 4.77 7.59
CA LEU A 126 9.61 3.88 8.15
C LEU A 126 10.86 3.71 7.27
N GLY A 127 10.94 4.39 6.11
CA GLY A 127 12.03 4.21 5.15
C GLY A 127 11.98 2.88 4.39
N ILE A 128 10.85 2.19 4.43
CA ILE A 128 10.62 0.91 3.75
C ILE A 128 9.99 1.17 2.39
N GLY A 129 10.56 0.55 1.35
CA GLY A 129 10.02 0.58 0.00
C GLY A 129 8.82 -0.35 -0.14
N SER A 130 7.88 0.03 -0.99
CA SER A 130 6.70 -0.79 -1.29
C SER A 130 6.33 -0.77 -2.76
N CYS A 131 5.63 -1.81 -3.22
CA CYS A 131 5.03 -1.85 -4.55
C CYS A 131 3.65 -2.51 -4.49
N TRP A 132 2.70 -1.93 -5.21
CA TRP A 132 1.39 -2.51 -5.47
C TRP A 132 1.49 -3.48 -6.64
N ILE A 133 1.10 -4.72 -6.42
CA ILE A 133 1.00 -5.77 -7.43
C ILE A 133 -0.49 -6.08 -7.62
N GLU A 134 -1.04 -5.66 -8.74
CA GLU A 134 -2.43 -5.91 -9.08
C GLU A 134 -2.68 -7.41 -9.28
N VAL A 135 -3.72 -7.94 -8.64
CA VAL A 135 -4.16 -9.34 -8.75
C VAL A 135 -5.54 -9.42 -9.39
N ARG A 136 -6.43 -8.51 -9.00
CA ARG A 136 -7.79 -8.46 -9.54
C ARG A 136 -7.77 -8.30 -11.08
N ASP A 137 -8.59 -9.09 -11.78
CA ASP A 137 -8.68 -9.10 -13.25
C ASP A 137 -7.31 -9.34 -13.93
N ARG A 138 -6.46 -10.19 -13.31
CA ARG A 138 -5.22 -10.68 -13.88
C ARG A 138 -5.26 -12.19 -13.98
N TYR A 139 -4.43 -12.74 -14.87
CA TYR A 139 -4.43 -14.15 -15.22
C TYR A 139 -3.01 -14.69 -15.33
N GLN A 140 -2.85 -15.98 -15.07
CA GLN A 140 -1.64 -16.72 -15.38
C GLN A 140 -1.51 -16.96 -16.89
N VAL A 141 -0.40 -17.56 -17.31
CA VAL A 141 -0.13 -17.87 -18.74
C VAL A 141 -1.16 -18.86 -19.32
N ASP A 142 -1.64 -19.79 -18.49
CA ASP A 142 -2.62 -20.80 -18.86
C ASP A 142 -4.08 -20.32 -18.81
N GLY A 143 -4.30 -19.07 -18.43
CA GLY A 143 -5.61 -18.45 -18.32
C GLY A 143 -6.26 -18.58 -16.93
N THR A 144 -5.61 -19.24 -15.98
CA THR A 144 -6.09 -19.31 -14.58
C THR A 144 -6.15 -17.88 -13.98
N PRO A 145 -7.27 -17.48 -13.38
CA PRO A 145 -7.35 -16.19 -12.69
C PRO A 145 -6.30 -16.08 -11.57
N ALA A 146 -5.58 -14.97 -11.52
CA ALA A 146 -4.55 -14.77 -10.51
C ALA A 146 -5.11 -14.79 -9.08
N ASN A 147 -6.36 -14.36 -8.89
CA ASN A 147 -7.08 -14.45 -7.64
C ASN A 147 -7.23 -15.92 -7.17
N GLU A 148 -7.70 -16.80 -8.04
CA GLU A 148 -7.87 -18.23 -7.74
C GLU A 148 -6.51 -18.88 -7.39
N TYR A 149 -5.48 -18.61 -8.17
CA TYR A 149 -4.14 -19.12 -7.88
C TYR A 149 -3.65 -18.71 -6.48
N VAL A 150 -3.83 -17.44 -6.10
CA VAL A 150 -3.39 -16.93 -4.78
C VAL A 150 -4.26 -17.51 -3.67
N GLN A 151 -5.58 -17.66 -3.89
CA GLN A 151 -6.50 -18.28 -2.94
C GLN A 151 -6.10 -19.74 -2.66
N GLU A 152 -5.89 -20.54 -3.70
CA GLU A 152 -5.45 -21.93 -3.56
C GLU A 152 -4.10 -22.03 -2.85
N LEU A 153 -3.14 -21.16 -3.25
CA LEU A 153 -1.79 -21.18 -2.70
C LEU A 153 -1.74 -20.88 -1.20
N LEU A 154 -2.60 -19.99 -0.71
CA LEU A 154 -2.62 -19.50 0.67
C LEU A 154 -3.78 -20.05 1.51
N GLY A 155 -4.65 -20.88 0.94
CA GLY A 155 -5.84 -21.40 1.62
C GLY A 155 -6.87 -20.31 1.93
N ILE A 156 -6.97 -19.28 1.09
CA ILE A 156 -7.95 -18.20 1.24
C ILE A 156 -9.30 -18.69 0.68
N PRO A 157 -10.40 -18.56 1.44
CA PRO A 157 -11.72 -18.99 0.97
C PRO A 157 -12.16 -18.25 -0.31
N GLU A 158 -12.98 -18.92 -1.14
CA GLU A 158 -13.43 -18.38 -2.43
C GLU A 158 -14.23 -17.07 -2.29
N GLU A 159 -15.00 -16.93 -1.22
CA GLU A 159 -15.78 -15.72 -0.91
C GLU A 159 -14.92 -14.50 -0.52
N VAL A 160 -13.62 -14.70 -0.26
CA VAL A 160 -12.68 -13.63 0.08
C VAL A 160 -11.94 -13.18 -1.17
N SER A 161 -12.38 -12.08 -1.76
CA SER A 161 -11.82 -11.52 -2.99
C SER A 161 -10.49 -10.81 -2.74
N ILE A 162 -9.48 -11.10 -3.58
CA ILE A 162 -8.16 -10.47 -3.50
C ILE A 162 -8.11 -9.27 -4.44
N VAL A 163 -7.71 -8.11 -3.91
CA VAL A 163 -7.52 -6.88 -4.68
C VAL A 163 -6.08 -6.80 -5.21
N CYS A 164 -5.11 -6.90 -4.30
CA CYS A 164 -3.70 -6.76 -4.66
C CYS A 164 -2.80 -7.49 -3.68
N ILE A 165 -1.52 -7.57 -4.04
CA ILE A 165 -0.43 -7.94 -3.14
C ILE A 165 0.46 -6.71 -2.99
N LEU A 166 0.72 -6.28 -1.76
CA LEU A 166 1.73 -5.27 -1.46
C LEU A 166 3.05 -5.95 -1.15
N THR A 167 4.13 -5.49 -1.74
CA THR A 167 5.49 -5.93 -1.39
C THR A 167 6.19 -4.87 -0.58
N PHE A 168 6.99 -5.30 0.41
CA PHE A 168 7.74 -4.44 1.32
C PHE A 168 9.18 -4.96 1.48
N GLY A 169 10.12 -4.03 1.62
CA GLY A 169 11.53 -4.33 1.88
C GLY A 169 12.37 -3.06 1.91
N TYR A 170 13.58 -3.13 2.45
CA TYR A 170 14.52 -2.02 2.38
C TYR A 170 14.91 -1.77 0.92
N PRO A 171 14.79 -0.51 0.42
CA PRO A 171 15.06 -0.20 -0.98
C PRO A 171 16.48 -0.54 -1.41
N ASP A 172 16.65 -1.19 -2.57
CA ASP A 172 17.90 -1.36 -3.30
C ASP A 172 17.86 -0.64 -4.65
N GLU A 173 17.09 0.42 -4.72
CA GLU A 173 17.00 1.34 -5.84
C GLU A 173 16.58 2.72 -5.35
N GLU A 174 16.97 3.74 -6.07
CA GLU A 174 16.49 5.10 -5.85
C GLU A 174 15.42 5.45 -6.89
N ARG A 175 14.38 6.14 -6.43
CA ARG A 175 13.35 6.70 -7.28
C ARG A 175 13.20 8.19 -7.01
N ARG A 176 13.17 8.99 -8.08
CA ARG A 176 12.91 10.42 -7.94
C ARG A 176 11.56 10.63 -7.25
N PRO A 177 11.47 11.54 -6.29
CA PRO A 177 10.19 11.95 -5.69
C PRO A 177 9.19 12.40 -6.75
N CYS A 178 7.92 12.51 -6.36
CA CYS A 178 6.90 13.10 -7.21
C CYS A 178 7.27 14.56 -7.52
N ASP A 179 7.28 14.91 -8.80
CA ASP A 179 7.46 16.30 -9.24
C ASP A 179 6.13 17.03 -9.15
N THR A 180 5.95 17.80 -8.09
CA THR A 180 4.70 18.53 -7.82
C THR A 180 4.39 19.62 -8.85
N SER A 181 5.39 20.05 -9.64
CA SER A 181 5.17 21.00 -10.74
C SER A 181 4.47 20.37 -11.95
N LYS A 182 4.40 19.03 -11.99
CA LYS A 182 3.78 18.24 -13.07
C LYS A 182 2.48 17.57 -12.66
N LEU A 183 1.87 18.03 -11.58
CA LEU A 183 0.55 17.53 -11.20
C LEU A 183 -0.48 18.00 -12.23
N HIS A 184 -1.38 17.09 -12.58
CA HIS A 184 -2.43 17.30 -13.58
C HIS A 184 -3.59 18.13 -13.00
N TRP A 185 -3.33 19.43 -12.75
CA TRP A 185 -4.33 20.35 -12.23
C TRP A 185 -5.52 20.55 -13.17
N GLU A 186 -5.34 20.29 -14.47
CA GLU A 186 -6.40 20.25 -15.47
C GLU A 186 -7.49 19.20 -15.19
N ASN A 187 -7.18 18.20 -14.36
CA ASN A 187 -8.16 17.20 -13.92
C ASN A 187 -8.98 17.63 -12.68
N VAL A 188 -8.71 18.84 -12.15
CA VAL A 188 -9.42 19.39 -11.00
C VAL A 188 -10.47 20.40 -11.47
N HIS A 189 -11.74 20.06 -11.33
CA HIS A 189 -12.86 20.91 -11.72
C HIS A 189 -13.52 21.50 -10.48
N ILE A 190 -13.72 22.83 -10.45
CA ILE A 190 -14.34 23.53 -9.32
C ILE A 190 -15.78 23.86 -9.69
N GLY A 191 -16.73 23.41 -8.89
CA GLY A 191 -18.16 23.63 -9.05
C GLY A 191 -18.81 22.63 -10.01
N THR A 192 -18.46 22.67 -11.29
CA THR A 192 -19.00 21.79 -12.33
C THR A 192 -17.89 21.15 -13.16
N TYR A 193 -18.12 19.97 -13.70
CA TYR A 193 -17.20 19.36 -14.65
C TYR A 193 -17.11 20.24 -15.92
N LYS A 194 -15.88 20.46 -16.38
CA LYS A 194 -15.59 21.13 -17.66
C LYS A 194 -14.71 20.19 -18.48
N ALA A 195 -15.18 19.80 -19.67
CA ALA A 195 -14.33 19.08 -20.61
C ALA A 195 -13.13 19.96 -20.97
N ASN A 196 -11.94 19.37 -21.01
CA ASN A 196 -10.77 20.04 -21.57
C ASN A 196 -10.92 19.98 -23.10
N ASP A 197 -10.90 21.13 -23.78
CA ASP A 197 -10.92 21.25 -25.24
C ASP A 197 -9.62 20.71 -25.85
#